data_1a4c6fb8fa3ce96fc518c9f70b78028a
#
_entry.id   1a4c6fb8fa3ce96fc518c9f70b78028a
#
_cell.length_a   1.000
_cell.length_b   1.000
_cell.length_c   1.000
_cell.angle_alpha   90.00
_cell.angle_beta   90.00
_cell.angle_gamma   90.00
#
_symmetry.space_group_name_H-M   'P 1'
#
loop_
_entity.id
_entity.type
_entity.pdbx_description
1 polymer ?
#
loop_
_entity_poly.entity_id
_entity_poly.type
_entity_poly.pdbx_seq_one_letter_code
_entity_poly.pdbx_strand_id
1 'polypeptide(L)'
;MIFEELKYQYKKIIGWGTGGAYDKQGRMYEKYMDYVIDSNPLKWGTGIGSLTIQSPDRLLSENSEECVIIIFSSFVEEICESIKVKGNFDVVAGSVVDYFCEAKIQLSQKKELSKVFSELNWNQTVCCVSTMAYTTSVGGGNKFVFEQNKILRSKGYEVLHIVPLQYYCSFCEDGMIWLTCNDKTLGIYSLNEILIHMDGCRSMIIHSPYYAVRSIGKIYKKMKALRRCLFYLHDFACVCSKRFLPVEDKDCFEELKTECVNCEEGENRRKLSQEYQKLFYNDNVLLIAPSRIVADKVSEVYPKARLEVIPHYVYEIEETQKQVNKKLKIAFLGAANKTKGYGEFKKIVCELNHLYEFYCFGRCSDKDKIEGVEYVEIHLEGNDEQLCMKDALIQYEIDMGYLGSICCETYSFTYIEAFESAVYVLTTEMSGNICEAVKKNKNGYVAKDTNDLICFLKKEDSELKDILIKQNRKI
;
A
#
# COMPACT_ATOMS: atom_id res chain seq x y z
N MET A 1 22.97 11.49 3.25
CA MET A 1 22.00 10.49 3.72
C MET A 1 21.48 10.90 5.10
N ILE A 2 20.26 10.55 5.46
CA ILE A 2 19.64 10.98 6.74
C ILE A 2 20.50 10.66 7.97
N PHE A 3 21.18 9.52 8.00
CA PHE A 3 22.08 9.17 9.12
C PHE A 3 23.29 10.09 9.27
N GLU A 4 23.83 10.60 8.19
CA GLU A 4 24.93 11.57 8.23
C GLU A 4 24.44 12.92 8.74
N GLU A 5 23.21 13.30 8.38
CA GLU A 5 22.55 14.50 8.90
C GLU A 5 22.24 14.33 10.40
N LEU A 6 21.71 13.16 10.80
CA LEU A 6 21.47 12.85 12.22
C LEU A 6 22.78 12.83 13.01
N LYS A 7 23.87 12.26 12.48
CA LYS A 7 25.20 12.29 13.12
C LYS A 7 25.81 13.69 13.22
N TYR A 8 25.45 14.58 12.31
CA TYR A 8 25.84 15.96 12.40
C TYR A 8 25.08 16.72 13.51
N GLN A 9 23.80 16.36 13.69
CA GLN A 9 22.91 17.01 14.65
C GLN A 9 23.01 16.41 16.06
N TYR A 10 23.20 15.09 16.18
CA TYR A 10 23.25 14.36 17.43
C TYR A 10 24.60 13.66 17.62
N LYS A 11 25.09 13.64 18.86
CA LYS A 11 26.30 12.90 19.21
C LYS A 11 26.09 11.39 19.20
N LYS A 12 24.85 10.95 19.52
CA LYS A 12 24.49 9.52 19.58
C LYS A 12 23.23 9.22 18.82
N ILE A 13 23.25 8.10 18.11
CA ILE A 13 22.09 7.48 17.48
C ILE A 13 21.83 6.14 18.16
N ILE A 14 20.66 5.98 18.76
CA ILE A 14 20.27 4.82 19.55
C ILE A 14 19.14 4.07 18.82
N GLY A 15 19.28 2.77 18.59
CA GLY A 15 18.20 1.94 18.08
C GLY A 15 17.29 1.46 19.21
N TRP A 16 15.98 1.31 18.97
CA TRP A 16 15.06 0.66 19.91
C TRP A 16 14.24 -0.41 19.21
N GLY A 17 14.32 -1.64 19.70
CA GLY A 17 13.69 -2.83 19.17
C GLY A 17 14.66 -3.70 18.37
N THR A 18 14.72 -4.99 18.72
CA THR A 18 15.63 -5.98 18.11
C THR A 18 14.85 -7.20 17.59
N GLY A 19 13.64 -6.97 17.11
CA GLY A 19 12.77 -7.96 16.49
C GLY A 19 12.81 -7.95 14.97
N GLY A 20 11.78 -8.51 14.33
CA GLY A 20 11.69 -8.64 12.88
C GLY A 20 11.76 -7.33 12.09
N ALA A 21 11.37 -6.19 12.68
CA ALA A 21 11.54 -4.88 12.04
C ALA A 21 13.03 -4.48 12.02
N TYR A 22 13.77 -4.75 13.09
CA TYR A 22 15.21 -4.54 13.14
C TYR A 22 15.95 -5.42 12.14
N ASP A 23 15.57 -6.69 12.02
CA ASP A 23 16.19 -7.61 11.06
C ASP A 23 16.01 -7.16 9.61
N LYS A 24 14.88 -6.53 9.31
CA LYS A 24 14.60 -6.02 7.95
C LYS A 24 15.25 -4.66 7.67
N GLN A 25 15.31 -3.79 8.64
CA GLN A 25 15.66 -2.38 8.48
C GLN A 25 16.90 -2.00 9.28
N GLY A 26 16.93 -2.29 10.58
CA GLY A 26 17.97 -1.84 11.50
C GLY A 26 19.35 -2.36 11.18
N ARG A 27 19.45 -3.60 10.67
CA ARG A 27 20.75 -4.22 10.35
C ARG A 27 21.56 -3.43 9.32
N MET A 28 20.91 -2.82 8.35
CA MET A 28 21.60 -2.02 7.32
C MET A 28 22.24 -0.76 7.90
N TYR A 29 21.79 -0.32 9.07
CA TYR A 29 22.16 0.95 9.68
C TYR A 29 22.99 0.79 10.96
N GLU A 30 23.37 -0.43 11.34
CA GLU A 30 24.17 -0.72 12.56
C GLU A 30 25.43 0.15 12.68
N LYS A 31 26.14 0.37 11.57
CA LYS A 31 27.35 1.20 11.55
C LYS A 31 27.14 2.67 11.95
N TYR A 32 25.91 3.14 11.98
CA TYR A 32 25.58 4.51 12.37
C TYR A 32 25.08 4.61 13.82
N MET A 33 24.69 3.48 14.41
CA MET A 33 24.15 3.42 15.77
C MET A 33 25.24 3.15 16.80
N ASP A 34 25.10 3.73 17.98
CA ASP A 34 26.02 3.55 19.09
C ASP A 34 25.68 2.30 19.91
N TYR A 35 24.41 2.02 20.10
CA TYR A 35 23.87 0.81 20.72
C TYR A 35 22.39 0.66 20.42
N VAL A 36 21.80 -0.47 20.80
CA VAL A 36 20.36 -0.72 20.67
C VAL A 36 19.71 -1.04 22.01
N ILE A 37 18.46 -0.72 22.15
CA ILE A 37 17.62 -0.97 23.32
C ILE A 37 16.57 -2.02 22.96
N ASP A 38 16.26 -2.93 23.89
CA ASP A 38 15.10 -3.81 23.76
C ASP A 38 14.36 -3.88 25.12
N SER A 39 13.03 -3.91 25.06
CA SER A 39 12.19 -4.00 26.25
C SER A 39 12.24 -5.38 26.89
N ASN A 40 12.75 -6.41 26.21
CA ASN A 40 12.88 -7.77 26.74
C ASN A 40 14.16 -7.94 27.55
N PRO A 41 14.07 -8.14 28.90
CA PRO A 41 15.24 -8.26 29.76
C PRO A 41 16.16 -9.44 29.39
N LEU A 42 15.64 -10.49 28.77
CA LEU A 42 16.42 -11.68 28.39
C LEU A 42 17.45 -11.39 27.29
N LYS A 43 17.33 -10.26 26.60
CA LYS A 43 18.25 -9.83 25.54
C LYS A 43 19.34 -8.90 26.04
N TRP A 44 19.22 -8.31 27.22
CA TRP A 44 20.15 -7.31 27.70
C TRP A 44 21.56 -7.86 27.88
N GLY A 45 22.54 -7.10 27.46
CA GLY A 45 23.96 -7.47 27.48
C GLY A 45 24.38 -8.42 26.36
N THR A 46 23.44 -8.92 25.54
CA THR A 46 23.78 -9.76 24.38
C THR A 46 24.14 -8.89 23.18
N GLY A 47 24.87 -9.47 22.22
CA GLY A 47 25.23 -8.79 20.97
C GLY A 47 24.16 -8.94 19.88
N ILE A 48 24.01 -7.93 19.04
CA ILE A 48 23.28 -8.00 17.79
C ILE A 48 24.10 -7.33 16.70
N GLY A 49 24.60 -8.12 15.74
CA GLY A 49 25.62 -7.63 14.79
C GLY A 49 26.84 -7.06 15.52
N SER A 50 27.19 -5.81 15.25
CA SER A 50 28.30 -5.09 15.91
C SER A 50 27.89 -4.36 17.19
N LEU A 51 26.62 -4.39 17.56
CA LEU A 51 26.07 -3.60 18.66
C LEU A 51 25.73 -4.45 19.89
N THR A 52 25.61 -3.81 21.05
CA THR A 52 25.16 -4.43 22.30
C THR A 52 23.74 -3.98 22.61
N ILE A 53 22.90 -4.94 23.04
CA ILE A 53 21.52 -4.68 23.45
C ILE A 53 21.52 -4.19 24.91
N GLN A 54 20.99 -3.01 25.14
CA GLN A 54 20.92 -2.35 26.44
C GLN A 54 19.49 -2.37 27.00
N SER A 55 19.40 -2.22 28.34
CA SER A 55 18.13 -1.93 29.01
C SER A 55 17.61 -0.54 28.63
N PRO A 56 16.26 -0.33 28.57
CA PRO A 56 15.67 0.99 28.46
C PRO A 56 16.16 2.01 29.52
N ASP A 57 16.56 1.55 30.70
CA ASP A 57 17.06 2.42 31.77
C ASP A 57 18.43 3.04 31.46
N ARG A 58 19.12 2.55 30.44
CA ARG A 58 20.34 3.17 29.93
C ARG A 58 20.11 4.63 29.52
N LEU A 59 18.91 4.97 29.05
CA LEU A 59 18.55 6.35 28.67
C LEU A 59 18.62 7.34 29.83
N LEU A 60 18.40 6.90 31.08
CA LEU A 60 18.50 7.77 32.26
C LEU A 60 19.89 8.38 32.47
N SER A 61 20.93 7.78 31.87
CA SER A 61 22.31 8.27 31.93
C SER A 61 22.74 9.03 30.66
N GLU A 62 21.86 9.20 29.69
CA GLU A 62 22.17 9.93 28.46
C GLU A 62 21.67 11.38 28.52
N ASN A 63 22.35 12.27 27.79
CA ASN A 63 21.85 13.63 27.58
C ASN A 63 20.83 13.60 26.41
N SER A 64 19.57 13.86 26.71
CA SER A 64 18.50 13.76 25.71
C SER A 64 18.66 14.74 24.53
N GLU A 65 19.28 15.92 24.76
CA GLU A 65 19.52 16.91 23.69
C GLU A 65 20.61 16.46 22.69
N GLU A 66 21.43 15.50 23.08
CA GLU A 66 22.54 15.00 22.27
C GLU A 66 22.24 13.64 21.60
N CYS A 67 21.05 13.10 21.84
CA CYS A 67 20.68 11.76 21.39
C CYS A 67 19.41 11.77 20.53
N VAL A 68 19.40 10.94 19.51
CA VAL A 68 18.18 10.59 18.76
C VAL A 68 17.92 9.08 18.86
N ILE A 69 16.66 8.70 19.04
CA ILE A 69 16.25 7.30 19.16
C ILE A 69 15.50 6.90 17.88
N ILE A 70 15.96 5.82 17.24
CA ILE A 70 15.31 5.25 16.06
C ILE A 70 14.56 3.98 16.47
N ILE A 71 13.23 3.96 16.32
CA ILE A 71 12.38 2.85 16.75
C ILE A 71 12.19 1.85 15.60
N PHE A 72 12.73 0.64 15.73
CA PHE A 72 12.53 -0.50 14.83
C PHE A 72 11.43 -1.43 15.37
N SER A 73 10.22 -0.93 15.44
CA SER A 73 9.06 -1.66 15.96
C SER A 73 7.77 -1.13 15.36
N SER A 74 6.71 -1.96 15.33
CA SER A 74 5.35 -1.50 15.05
C SER A 74 4.67 -0.85 16.27
N PHE A 75 5.21 -1.02 17.48
CA PHE A 75 4.70 -0.46 18.74
C PHE A 75 5.33 0.91 19.02
N VAL A 76 5.24 1.83 18.04
CA VAL A 76 5.93 3.12 18.13
C VAL A 76 5.37 3.98 19.25
N GLU A 77 4.05 4.04 19.41
CA GLU A 77 3.39 4.87 20.42
C GLU A 77 3.74 4.44 21.84
N GLU A 78 3.67 3.13 22.12
CA GLU A 78 3.99 2.56 23.43
C GLU A 78 5.46 2.77 23.79
N ILE A 79 6.35 2.65 22.80
CA ILE A 79 7.79 2.92 23.02
C ILE A 79 8.02 4.41 23.26
N CYS A 80 7.34 5.29 22.55
CA CYS A 80 7.42 6.73 22.78
C CYS A 80 6.96 7.11 24.19
N GLU A 81 5.88 6.52 24.70
CA GLU A 81 5.45 6.73 26.09
C GLU A 81 6.52 6.23 27.10
N SER A 82 7.15 5.08 26.80
CA SER A 82 8.26 4.56 27.61
C SER A 82 9.49 5.47 27.59
N ILE A 83 9.77 6.14 26.48
CA ILE A 83 10.88 7.11 26.35
C ILE A 83 10.58 8.38 27.14
N LYS A 84 9.36 8.94 27.03
CA LYS A 84 8.97 10.20 27.71
C LYS A 84 9.20 10.17 29.21
N VAL A 85 9.00 9.04 29.89
CA VAL A 85 9.26 8.92 31.32
C VAL A 85 10.74 8.87 31.68
N LYS A 86 11.64 8.75 30.68
CA LYS A 86 13.10 8.68 30.87
C LYS A 86 13.81 9.97 30.44
N GLY A 87 13.16 10.78 29.61
CA GLY A 87 13.70 12.05 29.14
C GLY A 87 13.00 12.56 27.89
N ASN A 88 13.33 13.81 27.51
CA ASN A 88 12.76 14.44 26.33
C ASN A 88 13.69 14.19 25.12
N PHE A 89 13.77 12.94 24.67
CA PHE A 89 14.58 12.54 23.53
C PHE A 89 13.86 12.81 22.22
N ASP A 90 14.63 13.17 21.21
CA ASP A 90 14.12 13.13 19.83
C ASP A 90 14.00 11.68 19.33
N VAL A 91 12.89 11.40 18.70
CA VAL A 91 12.54 10.04 18.27
C VAL A 91 12.11 10.02 16.80
N VAL A 92 12.57 9.00 16.07
CA VAL A 92 12.22 8.74 14.67
C VAL A 92 11.84 7.28 14.52
N ALA A 93 10.71 6.99 13.85
CA ALA A 93 10.41 5.60 13.47
C ALA A 93 11.36 5.13 12.37
N GLY A 94 11.85 3.88 12.48
CA GLY A 94 12.80 3.30 11.51
C GLY A 94 12.27 3.27 10.08
N SER A 95 10.95 3.11 9.92
CA SER A 95 10.26 3.21 8.64
C SER A 95 10.37 4.60 7.98
N VAL A 96 10.47 5.68 8.75
CA VAL A 96 10.77 7.04 8.24
C VAL A 96 12.18 7.08 7.69
N VAL A 97 13.13 6.51 8.43
CA VAL A 97 14.53 6.46 8.02
C VAL A 97 14.70 5.71 6.70
N ASP A 98 14.06 4.54 6.57
CA ASP A 98 14.06 3.78 5.33
C ASP A 98 13.51 4.60 4.17
N TYR A 99 12.37 5.25 4.39
CA TYR A 99 11.76 6.09 3.39
C TYR A 99 12.70 7.19 2.87
N PHE A 100 13.40 7.89 3.77
CA PHE A 100 14.38 8.89 3.40
C PHE A 100 15.55 8.30 2.62
N CYS A 101 16.02 7.11 2.99
CA CYS A 101 17.13 6.45 2.31
C CYS A 101 16.72 5.98 0.91
N GLU A 102 15.55 5.38 0.76
CA GLU A 102 15.03 4.93 -0.53
C GLU A 102 14.76 6.08 -1.49
N ALA A 103 14.12 7.14 -1.00
CA ALA A 103 13.80 8.32 -1.79
C ALA A 103 15.02 9.24 -2.06
N LYS A 104 16.18 8.94 -1.46
CA LYS A 104 17.40 9.78 -1.53
C LYS A 104 17.14 11.24 -1.16
N ILE A 105 16.25 11.46 -0.18
CA ILE A 105 15.88 12.80 0.27
C ILE A 105 16.83 13.25 1.36
N GLN A 106 17.20 14.52 1.35
CA GLN A 106 17.99 15.17 2.41
C GLN A 106 17.10 16.17 3.16
N LEU A 107 17.09 16.10 4.48
CA LEU A 107 16.33 17.04 5.32
C LEU A 107 16.74 18.48 5.14
N SER A 108 18.04 18.70 4.87
CA SER A 108 18.63 20.02 4.66
C SER A 108 18.32 20.65 3.31
N GLN A 109 17.85 19.86 2.34
CA GLN A 109 17.51 20.35 0.98
C GLN A 109 16.09 20.86 0.93
N LYS A 110 15.84 22.03 1.53
CA LYS A 110 14.53 22.71 1.44
C LYS A 110 14.60 23.88 0.46
N LYS A 111 13.62 23.97 -0.43
CA LYS A 111 13.40 25.19 -1.22
C LYS A 111 12.55 26.19 -0.43
N GLU A 112 12.72 27.44 -0.69
CA GLU A 112 11.88 28.48 -0.09
C GLU A 112 10.45 28.40 -0.63
N LEU A 113 9.50 27.99 0.21
CA LEU A 113 8.11 27.74 -0.19
C LEU A 113 7.41 28.99 -0.69
N SER A 114 7.66 30.16 -0.08
CA SER A 114 7.10 31.45 -0.52
C SER A 114 7.38 31.70 -2.01
N LYS A 115 8.60 31.47 -2.44
CA LYS A 115 9.02 31.62 -3.84
C LYS A 115 8.38 30.56 -4.71
N VAL A 116 8.44 29.28 -4.34
CA VAL A 116 7.84 28.19 -5.12
C VAL A 116 6.35 28.42 -5.34
N PHE A 117 5.60 28.73 -4.28
CA PHE A 117 4.15 28.90 -4.36
C PHE A 117 3.73 30.19 -5.08
N SER A 118 4.56 31.24 -5.08
CA SER A 118 4.30 32.46 -5.84
C SER A 118 4.47 32.28 -7.36
N GLU A 119 5.27 31.31 -7.78
CA GLU A 119 5.51 30.96 -9.18
C GLU A 119 4.42 30.03 -9.76
N LEU A 120 3.60 29.36 -8.92
CA LEU A 120 2.55 28.43 -9.36
C LEU A 120 1.36 29.15 -10.00
N ASN A 121 0.96 28.66 -11.17
CA ASN A 121 -0.34 29.03 -11.76
C ASN A 121 -1.46 28.16 -11.16
N TRP A 122 -2.12 28.62 -10.11
CA TRP A 122 -3.17 27.88 -9.42
C TRP A 122 -4.38 27.47 -10.30
N ASN A 123 -4.57 28.06 -11.47
CA ASN A 123 -5.58 27.59 -12.42
C ASN A 123 -5.15 26.33 -13.19
N GLN A 124 -3.85 26.07 -13.24
CA GLN A 124 -3.25 24.91 -13.89
C GLN A 124 -2.48 24.02 -12.92
N THR A 125 -2.56 24.28 -11.61
CA THR A 125 -1.94 23.45 -10.58
C THR A 125 -2.96 22.55 -9.92
N VAL A 126 -2.63 21.27 -9.83
CA VAL A 126 -3.39 20.24 -9.09
C VAL A 126 -2.58 19.80 -7.87
N CYS A 127 -3.17 19.92 -6.69
CA CYS A 127 -2.61 19.34 -5.47
C CYS A 127 -2.99 17.87 -5.40
N CYS A 128 -2.03 16.99 -5.58
CA CYS A 128 -2.18 15.56 -5.42
C CYS A 128 -1.71 15.15 -4.02
N VAL A 129 -2.54 14.46 -3.26
CA VAL A 129 -2.19 13.94 -1.92
C VAL A 129 -2.26 12.43 -1.95
N SER A 130 -1.18 11.76 -1.60
CA SER A 130 -1.15 10.30 -1.44
C SER A 130 -0.34 9.91 -0.22
N THR A 131 -0.65 8.75 0.38
CA THR A 131 0.02 8.30 1.60
C THR A 131 1.40 7.71 1.37
N MET A 132 1.71 7.36 0.14
CA MET A 132 3.01 6.80 -0.23
C MET A 132 3.45 7.41 -1.56
N ALA A 133 4.73 7.68 -1.67
CA ALA A 133 5.29 8.09 -2.95
C ALA A 133 5.42 6.87 -3.87
N TYR A 134 4.91 6.98 -5.07
CA TYR A 134 5.03 5.93 -6.10
C TYR A 134 6.49 5.69 -6.52
N THR A 135 7.39 6.61 -6.22
CA THR A 135 8.83 6.48 -6.49
C THR A 135 9.54 5.52 -5.54
N THR A 136 8.93 5.19 -4.41
CA THR A 136 9.57 4.40 -3.34
C THR A 136 8.78 3.15 -2.97
N SER A 137 7.56 3.01 -3.43
CA SER A 137 6.70 1.89 -3.05
C SER A 137 5.94 1.31 -4.23
N VAL A 138 6.00 0.00 -4.35
CA VAL A 138 5.33 -0.80 -5.39
C VAL A 138 3.96 -1.23 -4.89
N GLY A 139 2.91 -0.93 -5.67
CA GLY A 139 1.54 -1.36 -5.39
C GLY A 139 0.54 -0.76 -6.37
N GLY A 140 -0.62 -1.38 -6.53
CA GLY A 140 -1.64 -0.95 -7.49
C GLY A 140 -2.09 0.50 -7.31
N GLY A 141 -2.29 0.96 -6.06
CA GLY A 141 -2.61 2.35 -5.77
C GLY A 141 -1.53 3.33 -6.23
N ASN A 142 -0.26 3.00 -5.99
CA ASN A 142 0.87 3.84 -6.41
C ASN A 142 1.04 3.86 -7.93
N LYS A 143 0.84 2.74 -8.62
CA LYS A 143 0.80 2.69 -10.09
C LYS A 143 -0.25 3.64 -10.63
N PHE A 144 -1.45 3.63 -10.06
CA PHE A 144 -2.52 4.53 -10.46
C PHE A 144 -2.16 6.01 -10.26
N VAL A 145 -1.60 6.39 -9.11
CA VAL A 145 -1.16 7.77 -8.82
C VAL A 145 -0.11 8.23 -9.82
N PHE A 146 0.86 7.37 -10.12
CA PHE A 146 1.90 7.65 -11.11
C PHE A 146 1.32 7.92 -12.50
N GLU A 147 0.48 7.02 -13.01
CA GLU A 147 -0.14 7.18 -14.32
C GLU A 147 -1.05 8.42 -14.38
N GLN A 148 -1.84 8.66 -13.35
CA GLN A 148 -2.68 9.84 -13.28
C GLN A 148 -1.87 11.14 -13.31
N ASN A 149 -0.79 11.22 -12.51
CA ASN A 149 0.08 12.38 -12.48
C ASN A 149 0.78 12.60 -13.84
N LYS A 150 1.19 11.50 -14.50
CA LYS A 150 1.75 11.54 -15.87
C LYS A 150 0.75 12.13 -16.88
N ILE A 151 -0.52 11.68 -16.82
CA ILE A 151 -1.60 12.20 -17.67
C ILE A 151 -1.87 13.69 -17.38
N LEU A 152 -1.92 14.09 -16.12
CA LEU A 152 -2.13 15.51 -15.76
C LEU A 152 -1.02 16.40 -16.35
N ARG A 153 0.24 15.99 -16.19
CA ARG A 153 1.39 16.71 -16.77
C ARG A 153 1.34 16.78 -18.30
N SER A 154 0.98 15.69 -18.96
CA SER A 154 0.84 15.67 -20.44
C SER A 154 -0.24 16.64 -20.96
N LYS A 155 -1.22 16.96 -20.10
CA LYS A 155 -2.26 17.96 -20.38
C LYS A 155 -1.89 19.38 -19.96
N GLY A 156 -0.65 19.61 -19.55
CA GLY A 156 -0.13 20.92 -19.17
C GLY A 156 -0.43 21.36 -17.73
N TYR A 157 -0.92 20.43 -16.87
CA TYR A 157 -1.07 20.74 -15.44
C TYR A 157 0.24 20.59 -14.70
N GLU A 158 0.48 21.48 -13.75
CA GLU A 158 1.50 21.32 -12.73
C GLU A 158 0.93 20.43 -11.60
N VAL A 159 1.70 19.43 -11.19
CA VAL A 159 1.29 18.52 -10.12
C VAL A 159 2.14 18.80 -8.87
N LEU A 160 1.52 19.45 -7.88
CA LEU A 160 2.09 19.61 -6.55
C LEU A 160 1.73 18.39 -5.73
N HIS A 161 2.68 17.46 -5.54
CA HIS A 161 2.43 16.22 -4.84
C HIS A 161 2.81 16.36 -3.37
N ILE A 162 1.84 16.12 -2.50
CA ILE A 162 1.91 16.21 -1.06
C ILE A 162 1.86 14.79 -0.51
N VAL A 163 2.97 14.31 0.05
CA VAL A 163 3.07 12.99 0.67
C VAL A 163 3.23 13.16 2.16
N PRO A 164 2.16 12.99 2.96
CA PRO A 164 2.27 12.95 4.40
C PRO A 164 3.15 11.78 4.82
N LEU A 165 4.27 12.06 5.48
CA LEU A 165 5.12 11.05 6.05
C LEU A 165 4.48 10.57 7.34
N GLN A 166 3.91 9.38 7.31
CA GLN A 166 2.99 8.82 8.31
C GLN A 166 3.66 8.39 9.59
N TYR A 167 4.95 8.56 9.66
CA TYR A 167 5.74 7.94 10.69
C TYR A 167 6.15 8.96 11.73
N TYR A 168 6.11 8.52 12.97
CA TYR A 168 6.44 9.34 14.12
C TYR A 168 7.85 9.93 13.99
N CYS A 169 7.93 11.24 14.15
CA CYS A 169 9.18 11.97 14.24
C CYS A 169 8.98 13.13 15.23
N SER A 170 9.64 13.09 16.39
CA SER A 170 9.41 14.05 17.47
C SER A 170 9.82 15.48 17.14
N PHE A 171 10.75 15.67 16.20
CA PHE A 171 11.11 17.01 15.73
C PHE A 171 10.17 17.58 14.66
N CYS A 172 9.03 16.92 14.44
CA CYS A 172 7.96 17.35 13.53
C CYS A 172 6.60 17.07 14.14
N GLU A 173 6.26 17.78 15.21
CA GLU A 173 5.03 17.56 15.99
C GLU A 173 3.74 17.62 15.19
N ASP A 174 3.69 18.41 14.10
CA ASP A 174 2.52 18.55 13.23
C ASP A 174 2.51 17.58 12.03
N GLY A 175 3.45 16.66 11.97
CA GLY A 175 3.64 15.75 10.85
C GLY A 175 4.55 16.34 9.76
N MET A 176 5.36 15.48 9.19
CA MET A 176 6.25 15.79 8.07
C MET A 176 5.53 15.58 6.75
N ILE A 177 5.76 16.45 5.81
CA ILE A 177 5.26 16.37 4.44
C ILE A 177 6.45 16.36 3.48
N TRP A 178 6.58 15.32 2.69
CA TRP A 178 7.43 15.39 1.51
C TRP A 178 6.66 16.06 0.39
N LEU A 179 7.24 17.13 -0.14
CA LEU A 179 6.64 17.94 -1.18
C LEU A 179 7.45 17.83 -2.47
N THR A 180 6.77 17.51 -3.56
CA THR A 180 7.35 17.53 -4.90
C THR A 180 6.51 18.38 -5.83
N CYS A 181 7.13 18.93 -6.89
CA CYS A 181 6.41 19.56 -7.99
C CYS A 181 6.88 18.95 -9.31
N ASN A 182 5.97 18.39 -10.09
CA ASN A 182 6.28 17.67 -11.33
C ASN A 182 7.39 16.63 -11.13
N ASP A 183 7.29 15.81 -10.06
CA ASP A 183 8.24 14.78 -9.60
C ASP A 183 9.61 15.31 -9.13
N LYS A 184 9.82 16.62 -9.11
CA LYS A 184 11.04 17.21 -8.55
C LYS A 184 10.83 17.49 -7.06
N THR A 185 11.67 16.93 -6.22
CA THR A 185 11.63 17.18 -4.76
C THR A 185 11.87 18.65 -4.46
N LEU A 186 10.98 19.23 -3.70
CA LEU A 186 11.11 20.57 -3.14
C LEU A 186 11.74 20.54 -1.75
N GLY A 187 11.44 19.50 -0.98
CA GLY A 187 11.98 19.27 0.36
C GLY A 187 10.95 18.60 1.27
N ILE A 188 11.32 18.53 2.55
CA ILE A 188 10.45 18.07 3.63
C ILE A 188 10.13 19.24 4.53
N TYR A 189 8.86 19.40 4.82
CA TYR A 189 8.31 20.53 5.54
C TYR A 189 7.36 20.05 6.62
N SER A 190 7.18 20.83 7.67
CA SER A 190 6.05 20.62 8.57
C SER A 190 4.73 20.94 7.85
N LEU A 191 3.66 20.32 8.30
CA LEU A 191 2.33 20.63 7.78
C LEU A 191 2.02 22.13 7.87
N ASN A 192 2.40 22.79 8.97
CA ASN A 192 2.14 24.21 9.17
C ASN A 192 2.90 25.10 8.18
N GLU A 193 4.16 24.77 7.83
CA GLU A 193 4.90 25.48 6.79
C GLU A 193 4.16 25.47 5.45
N ILE A 194 3.55 24.35 5.08
CA ILE A 194 2.81 24.22 3.82
C ILE A 194 1.47 24.95 3.87
N LEU A 195 0.74 24.81 4.97
CA LEU A 195 -0.61 25.36 5.10
C LEU A 195 -0.70 26.88 4.89
N ILE A 196 0.37 27.61 5.16
CA ILE A 196 0.43 29.07 4.98
C ILE A 196 0.29 29.46 3.49
N HIS A 197 0.67 28.58 2.59
CA HIS A 197 0.77 28.84 1.14
C HIS A 197 -0.37 28.22 0.32
N MET A 198 -1.32 27.48 0.96
CA MET A 198 -2.33 26.69 0.23
C MET A 198 -3.60 27.47 -0.16
N ASP A 199 -3.73 28.72 0.21
CA ASP A 199 -4.96 29.53 -0.01
C ASP A 199 -5.34 29.65 -1.50
N GLY A 200 -4.37 29.60 -2.42
CA GLY A 200 -4.58 29.70 -3.87
C GLY A 200 -5.05 28.39 -4.53
N CYS A 201 -4.97 27.27 -3.86
CA CYS A 201 -5.29 25.97 -4.43
C CYS A 201 -6.77 25.86 -4.84
N ARG A 202 -7.02 25.45 -6.10
CA ARG A 202 -8.37 25.32 -6.67
C ARG A 202 -8.79 23.90 -6.97
N SER A 203 -7.83 22.99 -7.13
CA SER A 203 -8.08 21.59 -7.48
C SER A 203 -7.24 20.68 -6.61
N MET A 204 -7.85 19.69 -6.01
CA MET A 204 -7.22 18.73 -5.16
C MET A 204 -7.62 17.30 -5.54
N ILE A 205 -6.67 16.40 -5.55
CA ILE A 205 -6.89 14.96 -5.71
C ILE A 205 -6.31 14.27 -4.49
N ILE A 206 -7.08 13.41 -3.86
CA ILE A 206 -6.68 12.68 -2.66
C ILE A 206 -6.76 11.18 -2.96
N HIS A 207 -5.71 10.45 -2.63
CA HIS A 207 -5.61 9.00 -2.80
C HIS A 207 -5.55 8.31 -1.44
N SER A 208 -6.68 7.78 -0.98
CA SER A 208 -6.84 6.99 0.26
C SER A 208 -5.81 7.31 1.37
N PRO A 209 -5.94 8.39 2.07
CA PRO A 209 -4.91 8.88 3.01
C PRO A 209 -5.03 8.18 4.37
N TYR A 210 -4.78 6.90 4.43
CA TYR A 210 -5.04 6.01 5.55
C TYR A 210 -4.73 6.61 6.95
N TYR A 211 -3.50 7.06 7.18
CA TYR A 211 -3.13 7.63 8.50
C TYR A 211 -3.21 9.17 8.56
N ALA A 212 -3.33 9.79 7.40
CA ALA A 212 -3.15 11.24 7.27
C ALA A 212 -4.47 12.01 7.15
N VAL A 213 -5.63 11.36 7.42
CA VAL A 213 -6.94 12.00 7.24
C VAL A 213 -7.08 13.30 8.02
N ARG A 214 -6.53 13.39 9.25
CA ARG A 214 -6.53 14.62 10.05
C ARG A 214 -5.71 15.72 9.42
N SER A 215 -4.50 15.39 8.94
CA SER A 215 -3.63 16.33 8.23
C SER A 215 -4.28 16.83 6.95
N ILE A 216 -4.91 15.94 6.20
CA ILE A 216 -5.67 16.28 4.99
C ILE A 216 -6.88 17.16 5.31
N GLY A 217 -7.59 16.88 6.40
CA GLY A 217 -8.67 17.75 6.87
C GLY A 217 -8.19 19.17 7.19
N LYS A 218 -6.99 19.32 7.77
CA LYS A 218 -6.36 20.64 7.99
C LYS A 218 -6.01 21.32 6.67
N ILE A 219 -5.40 20.59 5.72
CA ILE A 219 -5.07 21.10 4.38
C ILE A 219 -6.37 21.56 3.68
N TYR A 220 -7.37 20.70 3.62
CA TYR A 220 -8.66 20.99 3.00
C TYR A 220 -9.31 22.28 3.55
N LYS A 221 -9.35 22.44 4.86
CA LYS A 221 -9.92 23.63 5.53
C LYS A 221 -9.19 24.93 5.19
N LYS A 222 -7.92 24.88 4.84
CA LYS A 222 -7.12 26.06 4.46
C LYS A 222 -7.31 26.45 2.99
N MET A 223 -7.76 25.54 2.14
CA MET A 223 -7.94 25.79 0.70
C MET A 223 -9.24 26.57 0.43
N LYS A 224 -9.29 27.84 0.79
CA LYS A 224 -10.49 28.70 0.62
C LYS A 224 -10.95 28.84 -0.83
N ALA A 225 -10.02 28.76 -1.79
CA ALA A 225 -10.29 28.85 -3.22
C ALA A 225 -10.66 27.52 -3.87
N LEU A 226 -10.70 26.41 -3.11
CA LEU A 226 -10.92 25.07 -3.63
C LEU A 226 -12.29 24.92 -4.27
N ARG A 227 -12.31 24.57 -5.57
CA ARG A 227 -13.54 24.38 -6.35
C ARG A 227 -13.90 22.91 -6.53
N ARG A 228 -12.88 22.02 -6.55
CA ARG A 228 -13.06 20.61 -6.78
C ARG A 228 -12.05 19.80 -5.95
N CYS A 229 -12.55 18.78 -5.28
CA CYS A 229 -11.76 17.77 -4.60
C CYS A 229 -12.23 16.38 -5.04
N LEU A 230 -11.35 15.61 -5.70
CA LEU A 230 -11.61 14.23 -6.05
C LEU A 230 -10.93 13.34 -5.00
N PHE A 231 -11.68 12.43 -4.41
CA PHE A 231 -11.17 11.50 -3.42
C PHE A 231 -11.25 10.07 -3.94
N TYR A 232 -10.11 9.48 -4.30
CA TYR A 232 -10.01 8.12 -4.81
C TYR A 232 -9.95 7.11 -3.68
N LEU A 233 -10.84 6.13 -3.72
CA LEU A 233 -10.98 5.07 -2.73
C LEU A 233 -10.17 3.84 -3.16
N HIS A 234 -8.89 3.77 -2.77
CA HIS A 234 -8.03 2.64 -3.13
C HIS A 234 -8.15 1.45 -2.18
N ASP A 235 -8.65 1.69 -0.98
CA ASP A 235 -8.87 0.70 0.07
C ASP A 235 -10.10 1.09 0.91
N PHE A 236 -10.40 0.31 1.94
CA PHE A 236 -11.50 0.58 2.86
C PHE A 236 -11.05 1.35 4.12
N ALA A 237 -9.93 2.05 4.09
CA ALA A 237 -9.44 2.78 5.26
C ALA A 237 -10.43 3.84 5.79
N CYS A 238 -11.25 4.42 4.91
CA CYS A 238 -12.32 5.33 5.32
C CYS A 238 -13.47 4.62 6.05
N VAL A 239 -13.62 3.32 5.87
CA VAL A 239 -14.69 2.49 6.47
C VAL A 239 -14.19 1.76 7.71
N CYS A 240 -12.98 1.22 7.68
CA CYS A 240 -12.41 0.43 8.77
C CYS A 240 -10.91 0.65 8.90
N SER A 241 -10.39 0.69 10.13
CA SER A 241 -8.94 0.74 10.41
C SER A 241 -8.19 -0.46 9.85
N LYS A 242 -8.82 -1.64 9.76
CA LYS A 242 -8.31 -2.85 9.09
C LYS A 242 -8.43 -2.78 7.57
N ARG A 243 -8.31 -1.67 6.95
CA ARG A 243 -8.42 -1.25 5.53
C ARG A 243 -8.66 -2.31 4.43
N PHE A 244 -8.45 -3.59 4.67
CA PHE A 244 -8.66 -4.68 3.71
C PHE A 244 -9.94 -5.46 3.94
N LEU A 245 -10.73 -5.15 4.98
CA LEU A 245 -11.91 -5.89 5.40
C LEU A 245 -11.64 -7.41 5.38
N PRO A 246 -10.90 -7.95 6.36
CA PRO A 246 -10.52 -9.36 6.36
C PRO A 246 -11.76 -10.23 6.42
N VAL A 247 -11.80 -11.25 5.58
CA VAL A 247 -12.94 -12.15 5.42
C VAL A 247 -13.05 -13.16 6.56
N GLU A 248 -12.00 -13.36 7.33
CA GLU A 248 -12.02 -14.24 8.52
C GLU A 248 -13.05 -13.75 9.55
N ASP A 249 -13.33 -12.45 9.59
CA ASP A 249 -14.40 -11.84 10.35
C ASP A 249 -15.64 -11.67 9.43
N LYS A 250 -16.37 -12.74 9.12
CA LYS A 250 -17.59 -12.69 8.29
C LYS A 250 -18.56 -11.61 8.76
N ASP A 251 -18.63 -11.40 10.05
CA ASP A 251 -19.48 -10.40 10.68
C ASP A 251 -19.10 -8.97 10.31
N CYS A 252 -17.81 -8.64 10.11
CA CYS A 252 -17.39 -7.31 9.65
C CYS A 252 -17.92 -6.92 8.27
N PHE A 253 -18.20 -7.90 7.41
CA PHE A 253 -18.72 -7.67 6.07
C PHE A 253 -20.21 -7.37 6.05
N GLU A 254 -20.95 -8.00 6.95
CA GLU A 254 -22.39 -7.85 7.10
C GLU A 254 -22.76 -6.70 8.04
N GLU A 255 -21.90 -6.42 9.04
CA GLU A 255 -22.15 -5.43 10.11
C GLU A 255 -21.56 -4.05 9.88
N LEU A 256 -21.14 -3.68 8.67
CA LEU A 256 -20.66 -2.31 8.39
C LEU A 256 -21.72 -1.23 8.74
N LYS A 257 -22.98 -1.63 8.81
CA LYS A 257 -24.11 -0.76 9.15
C LYS A 257 -24.22 -0.45 10.63
N THR A 258 -23.66 -1.29 11.50
CA THR A 258 -23.74 -1.16 12.96
C THR A 258 -22.40 -0.67 13.52
N GLU A 259 -22.47 -0.05 14.69
CA GLU A 259 -21.26 0.24 15.46
C GLU A 259 -20.58 -1.10 15.76
N CYS A 260 -19.29 -1.24 15.38
CA CYS A 260 -18.48 -2.45 15.66
C CYS A 260 -18.31 -2.65 17.17
N VAL A 261 -19.37 -3.03 17.86
CA VAL A 261 -19.46 -3.07 19.32
C VAL A 261 -18.51 -4.15 19.89
N ASN A 262 -18.31 -5.23 19.14
CA ASN A 262 -17.48 -6.38 19.57
C ASN A 262 -16.08 -6.37 18.93
N CYS A 263 -15.70 -5.31 18.24
CA CYS A 263 -14.41 -5.20 17.57
C CYS A 263 -13.43 -4.39 18.43
N GLU A 264 -12.22 -4.88 18.64
CA GLU A 264 -11.14 -4.14 19.32
C GLU A 264 -10.87 -2.78 18.67
N GLU A 265 -11.09 -2.65 17.36
CA GLU A 265 -10.92 -1.43 16.58
C GLU A 265 -12.18 -0.51 16.56
N GLY A 266 -13.26 -0.89 17.24
CA GLY A 266 -14.55 -0.18 17.13
C GLY A 266 -14.48 1.29 17.51
N GLU A 267 -13.71 1.65 18.54
CA GLU A 267 -13.53 3.05 18.94
C GLU A 267 -12.69 3.83 17.93
N ASN A 268 -11.60 3.24 17.44
CA ASN A 268 -10.75 3.81 16.41
C ASN A 268 -11.51 4.03 15.12
N ARG A 269 -12.34 3.07 14.71
CA ARG A 269 -13.24 3.19 13.58
C ARG A 269 -14.20 4.36 13.72
N ARG A 270 -14.82 4.54 14.88
CA ARG A 270 -15.76 5.63 15.12
C ARG A 270 -15.10 6.99 15.00
N LYS A 271 -13.93 7.17 15.63
CA LYS A 271 -13.13 8.39 15.52
C LYS A 271 -12.73 8.68 14.08
N LEU A 272 -12.27 7.65 13.36
CA LEU A 272 -11.85 7.74 11.97
C LEU A 272 -13.02 8.10 11.05
N SER A 273 -14.17 7.45 11.21
CA SER A 273 -15.38 7.74 10.44
C SER A 273 -15.86 9.18 10.61
N GLN A 274 -15.77 9.75 11.82
CA GLN A 274 -16.11 11.15 12.05
C GLN A 274 -15.19 12.12 11.30
N GLU A 275 -13.89 11.83 11.22
CA GLU A 275 -12.96 12.69 10.48
C GLU A 275 -13.21 12.59 8.95
N TYR A 276 -13.49 11.40 8.42
CA TYR A 276 -13.87 11.24 7.02
C TYR A 276 -15.22 11.90 6.71
N GLN A 277 -16.20 11.77 7.59
CA GLN A 277 -17.51 12.38 7.41
C GLN A 277 -17.41 13.92 7.26
N LYS A 278 -16.55 14.57 8.09
CA LYS A 278 -16.29 16.02 8.00
C LYS A 278 -15.74 16.43 6.62
N LEU A 279 -15.02 15.54 5.96
CA LEU A 279 -14.48 15.79 4.63
C LEU A 279 -15.51 15.44 3.53
N PHE A 280 -16.13 14.26 3.61
CA PHE A 280 -16.95 13.68 2.55
C PHE A 280 -18.29 14.40 2.34
N TYR A 281 -18.83 15.07 3.36
CA TYR A 281 -20.11 15.78 3.26
C TYR A 281 -19.96 17.23 2.79
N ASN A 282 -18.84 17.60 2.18
CA ASN A 282 -18.68 18.88 1.53
C ASN A 282 -19.09 18.80 0.05
N ASP A 283 -19.80 19.80 -0.43
CA ASP A 283 -20.38 19.83 -1.79
C ASP A 283 -19.34 19.77 -2.92
N ASN A 284 -18.12 20.24 -2.67
CA ASN A 284 -17.04 20.22 -3.64
C ASN A 284 -16.17 18.94 -3.57
N VAL A 285 -16.50 17.98 -2.72
CA VAL A 285 -15.85 16.68 -2.62
C VAL A 285 -16.64 15.63 -3.39
N LEU A 286 -15.99 14.93 -4.29
CA LEU A 286 -16.51 13.79 -5.02
C LEU A 286 -15.66 12.56 -4.74
N LEU A 287 -16.27 11.51 -4.21
CA LEU A 287 -15.64 10.22 -4.00
C LEU A 287 -15.61 9.43 -5.30
N ILE A 288 -14.47 8.86 -5.63
CA ILE A 288 -14.28 8.00 -6.81
C ILE A 288 -14.02 6.57 -6.33
N ALA A 289 -15.00 5.69 -6.54
CA ALA A 289 -14.86 4.27 -6.24
C ALA A 289 -14.38 3.51 -7.48
N PRO A 290 -13.34 2.67 -7.38
CA PRO A 290 -12.83 1.92 -8.53
C PRO A 290 -13.73 0.76 -8.96
N SER A 291 -14.68 0.36 -8.11
CA SER A 291 -15.59 -0.75 -8.35
C SER A 291 -16.92 -0.56 -7.61
N ARG A 292 -17.92 -1.36 -8.01
CA ARG A 292 -19.25 -1.31 -7.41
C ARG A 292 -19.24 -1.73 -5.95
N ILE A 293 -18.48 -2.78 -5.62
CA ILE A 293 -18.38 -3.25 -4.24
C ILE A 293 -17.82 -2.18 -3.29
N VAL A 294 -16.86 -1.35 -3.76
CA VAL A 294 -16.35 -0.23 -2.97
C VAL A 294 -17.42 0.85 -2.80
N ALA A 295 -18.13 1.18 -3.89
CA ALA A 295 -19.19 2.17 -3.85
C ALA A 295 -20.28 1.80 -2.86
N ASP A 296 -20.77 0.56 -2.93
CA ASP A 296 -21.85 0.07 -2.07
C ASP A 296 -21.42 0.08 -0.60
N LYS A 297 -20.24 -0.44 -0.28
CA LYS A 297 -19.70 -0.44 1.10
C LYS A 297 -19.48 0.96 1.68
N VAL A 298 -18.95 1.88 0.89
CA VAL A 298 -18.73 3.26 1.33
C VAL A 298 -20.05 4.01 1.49
N SER A 299 -21.03 3.78 0.61
CA SER A 299 -22.35 4.38 0.69
C SER A 299 -23.15 3.92 1.91
N GLU A 300 -22.95 2.68 2.38
CA GLU A 300 -23.54 2.18 3.63
C GLU A 300 -23.09 3.02 4.84
N VAL A 301 -21.82 3.46 4.85
CA VAL A 301 -21.24 4.23 5.98
C VAL A 301 -21.45 5.73 5.79
N TYR A 302 -21.39 6.21 4.53
CA TYR A 302 -21.49 7.64 4.19
C TYR A 302 -22.60 7.92 3.18
N PRO A 303 -23.89 7.72 3.56
CA PRO A 303 -25.02 7.80 2.62
C PRO A 303 -25.26 9.19 2.00
N LYS A 304 -24.67 10.25 2.56
CA LYS A 304 -24.79 11.63 2.05
C LYS A 304 -23.58 12.04 1.21
N ALA A 305 -22.55 11.20 1.10
CA ALA A 305 -21.38 11.52 0.29
C ALA A 305 -21.74 11.44 -1.20
N ARG A 306 -21.20 12.36 -1.99
CA ARG A 306 -21.27 12.28 -3.45
C ARG A 306 -20.26 11.26 -3.93
N LEU A 307 -20.72 10.22 -4.62
CA LEU A 307 -19.87 9.11 -5.03
C LEU A 307 -20.18 8.69 -6.48
N GLU A 308 -19.13 8.46 -7.25
CA GLU A 308 -19.20 7.90 -8.59
C GLU A 308 -18.32 6.65 -8.70
N VAL A 309 -18.73 5.69 -9.53
CA VAL A 309 -17.94 4.49 -9.84
C VAL A 309 -17.16 4.74 -11.12
N ILE A 310 -15.86 4.89 -10.99
CA ILE A 310 -14.93 5.10 -12.12
C ILE A 310 -13.78 4.11 -11.96
N PRO A 311 -13.68 3.08 -12.80
CA PRO A 311 -12.57 2.12 -12.77
C PRO A 311 -11.22 2.83 -12.94
N HIS A 312 -10.19 2.34 -12.27
CA HIS A 312 -8.85 2.90 -12.35
C HIS A 312 -8.22 2.77 -13.73
N TYR A 313 -8.64 1.78 -14.49
CA TYR A 313 -8.14 1.50 -15.82
C TYR A 313 -9.30 1.01 -16.71
N VAL A 314 -9.32 1.51 -17.94
CA VAL A 314 -10.22 1.01 -19.00
C VAL A 314 -9.33 0.17 -19.92
N TYR A 315 -9.55 -1.12 -19.94
CA TYR A 315 -8.80 -2.06 -20.77
C TYR A 315 -9.44 -2.22 -22.14
N GLU A 316 -8.60 -2.35 -23.15
CA GLU A 316 -9.01 -2.73 -24.50
C GLU A 316 -8.86 -4.25 -24.63
N ILE A 317 -9.88 -4.88 -25.18
CA ILE A 317 -9.87 -6.30 -25.47
C ILE A 317 -9.23 -6.48 -26.84
N GLU A 318 -8.01 -7.01 -26.87
CA GLU A 318 -7.40 -7.49 -28.09
C GLU A 318 -7.76 -8.96 -28.28
N GLU A 319 -8.20 -9.34 -29.48
CA GLU A 319 -8.42 -10.76 -29.83
C GLU A 319 -7.09 -11.51 -29.81
N THR A 320 -6.77 -12.14 -28.72
CA THR A 320 -5.57 -12.98 -28.58
C THR A 320 -5.95 -14.45 -28.75
N GLN A 321 -5.48 -15.08 -29.81
CA GLN A 321 -5.56 -16.55 -29.94
C GLN A 321 -4.40 -17.18 -29.16
N LYS A 322 -4.71 -17.75 -28.00
CA LYS A 322 -3.74 -18.48 -27.20
C LYS A 322 -3.90 -19.98 -27.40
N GLN A 323 -2.79 -20.68 -27.60
CA GLN A 323 -2.78 -22.15 -27.60
C GLN A 323 -2.80 -22.66 -26.16
N VAL A 324 -3.59 -23.70 -25.93
CA VAL A 324 -3.66 -24.37 -24.62
C VAL A 324 -2.54 -25.38 -24.51
N ASN A 325 -1.80 -25.38 -23.41
CA ASN A 325 -0.65 -26.23 -23.18
C ASN A 325 -1.03 -27.73 -23.09
N LYS A 326 -0.10 -28.61 -23.46
CA LYS A 326 -0.29 -30.07 -23.30
C LYS A 326 -0.45 -30.42 -21.81
N LYS A 327 0.42 -29.90 -20.95
CA LYS A 327 0.26 -29.90 -19.50
C LYS A 327 -0.08 -28.50 -19.08
N LEU A 328 -1.22 -28.31 -18.43
CA LEU A 328 -1.74 -26.99 -18.08
C LEU A 328 -0.87 -26.31 -17.02
N LYS A 329 -0.69 -25.00 -17.17
CA LYS A 329 0.13 -24.14 -16.33
C LYS A 329 -0.73 -23.24 -15.48
N ILE A 330 -0.52 -23.27 -14.16
CA ILE A 330 -1.25 -22.44 -13.20
C ILE A 330 -0.26 -21.51 -12.48
N ALA A 331 -0.49 -20.19 -12.52
CA ALA A 331 0.34 -19.23 -11.83
C ALA A 331 -0.41 -18.54 -10.68
N PHE A 332 0.21 -18.45 -9.52
CA PHE A 332 -0.17 -17.48 -8.49
C PHE A 332 0.26 -16.08 -8.94
N LEU A 333 -0.66 -15.12 -8.92
CA LEU A 333 -0.40 -13.79 -9.45
C LEU A 333 -0.37 -12.73 -8.34
N GLY A 334 0.81 -12.19 -8.06
CA GLY A 334 1.03 -11.12 -7.08
C GLY A 334 1.99 -11.49 -5.94
N ALA A 335 2.01 -10.67 -4.90
CA ALA A 335 2.88 -10.92 -3.75
C ALA A 335 2.40 -12.13 -2.94
N ALA A 336 3.27 -13.10 -2.69
CA ALA A 336 3.00 -14.33 -1.95
C ALA A 336 2.82 -14.04 -0.45
N ASN A 337 1.62 -13.61 -0.07
CA ASN A 337 1.26 -13.32 1.31
C ASN A 337 -0.14 -13.85 1.68
N LYS A 338 -0.46 -13.82 2.97
CA LYS A 338 -1.72 -14.34 3.50
C LYS A 338 -2.94 -13.68 2.85
N THR A 339 -2.98 -12.36 2.75
CA THR A 339 -4.15 -11.61 2.25
C THR A 339 -4.45 -11.89 0.78
N LYS A 340 -3.45 -12.24 -0.01
CA LYS A 340 -3.59 -12.64 -1.42
C LYS A 340 -3.93 -14.14 -1.60
N GLY A 341 -4.13 -14.89 -0.49
CA GLY A 341 -4.51 -16.30 -0.55
C GLY A 341 -3.37 -17.26 -0.87
N TYR A 342 -2.11 -16.86 -0.59
CA TYR A 342 -0.97 -17.74 -0.88
C TYR A 342 -0.98 -19.04 -0.05
N GLY A 343 -1.53 -19.01 1.18
CA GLY A 343 -1.75 -20.22 1.97
C GLY A 343 -2.70 -21.21 1.28
N GLU A 344 -3.72 -20.72 0.64
CA GLU A 344 -4.69 -21.52 -0.11
C GLU A 344 -4.06 -22.07 -1.40
N PHE A 345 -3.27 -21.26 -2.09
CA PHE A 345 -2.49 -21.72 -3.25
C PHE A 345 -1.54 -22.87 -2.90
N LYS A 346 -0.85 -22.80 -1.74
CA LYS A 346 -0.02 -23.92 -1.25
C LYS A 346 -0.81 -25.22 -1.14
N LYS A 347 -2.05 -25.19 -0.65
CA LYS A 347 -2.90 -26.39 -0.56
C LYS A 347 -3.22 -26.95 -1.94
N ILE A 348 -3.53 -26.08 -2.90
CA ILE A 348 -3.80 -26.48 -4.31
C ILE A 348 -2.56 -27.17 -4.90
N VAL A 349 -1.36 -26.58 -4.74
CA VAL A 349 -0.11 -27.16 -5.22
C VAL A 349 0.14 -28.52 -4.58
N CYS A 350 0.03 -28.65 -3.26
CA CYS A 350 0.25 -29.92 -2.56
C CYS A 350 -0.63 -31.05 -3.08
N GLU A 351 -1.87 -30.75 -3.47
CA GLU A 351 -2.78 -31.77 -3.98
C GLU A 351 -2.66 -32.06 -5.48
N LEU A 352 -2.20 -31.08 -6.28
CA LEU A 352 -2.33 -31.14 -7.72
C LEU A 352 -1.00 -31.01 -8.49
N ASN A 353 0.15 -31.02 -7.83
CA ASN A 353 1.48 -30.87 -8.45
C ASN A 353 1.80 -31.94 -9.51
N HIS A 354 1.17 -33.12 -9.42
CA HIS A 354 1.31 -34.18 -10.40
C HIS A 354 0.52 -33.95 -11.71
N LEU A 355 -0.53 -33.07 -11.66
CA LEU A 355 -1.39 -32.78 -12.79
C LEU A 355 -0.98 -31.51 -13.55
N TYR A 356 -0.45 -30.52 -12.86
CA TYR A 356 -0.17 -29.18 -13.38
C TYR A 356 1.27 -28.76 -13.24
N GLU A 357 1.68 -27.76 -14.01
CA GLU A 357 2.88 -26.97 -13.76
C GLU A 357 2.50 -25.72 -12.98
N PHE A 358 3.21 -25.46 -11.88
CA PHE A 358 2.88 -24.34 -10.99
C PHE A 358 3.96 -23.26 -11.02
N TYR A 359 3.48 -22.02 -11.04
CA TYR A 359 4.30 -20.80 -11.06
C TYR A 359 3.86 -19.85 -9.97
N CYS A 360 4.76 -18.99 -9.51
CA CYS A 360 4.45 -17.87 -8.63
C CYS A 360 5.08 -16.60 -9.19
N PHE A 361 4.25 -15.69 -9.70
CA PHE A 361 4.65 -14.43 -10.30
C PHE A 361 4.50 -13.30 -9.30
N GLY A 362 5.63 -12.83 -8.76
CA GLY A 362 5.69 -11.77 -7.77
C GLY A 362 6.70 -12.06 -6.66
N ARG A 363 6.66 -11.25 -5.61
CA ARG A 363 7.60 -11.38 -4.49
C ARG A 363 7.18 -12.53 -3.58
N CYS A 364 8.10 -13.45 -3.34
CA CYS A 364 7.96 -14.52 -2.35
C CYS A 364 9.21 -14.57 -1.48
N SER A 365 9.05 -14.67 -0.16
CA SER A 365 10.21 -14.86 0.73
C SER A 365 10.74 -16.30 0.61
N ASP A 366 12.05 -16.50 0.71
CA ASP A 366 12.67 -17.85 0.52
C ASP A 366 12.09 -18.90 1.47
N LYS A 367 11.76 -18.51 2.71
CA LYS A 367 11.13 -19.38 3.70
C LYS A 367 9.70 -19.81 3.34
N ASP A 368 9.04 -19.08 2.45
CA ASP A 368 7.66 -19.34 2.05
C ASP A 368 7.57 -20.11 0.73
N LYS A 369 8.69 -20.29 0.01
CA LYS A 369 8.76 -21.07 -1.20
C LYS A 369 8.41 -22.54 -0.93
N ILE A 370 7.76 -23.18 -1.88
CA ILE A 370 7.35 -24.57 -1.84
C ILE A 370 7.92 -25.35 -3.05
N GLU A 371 8.17 -26.64 -2.86
CA GLU A 371 8.66 -27.51 -3.91
C GLU A 371 7.64 -27.66 -5.05
N GLY A 372 8.09 -27.78 -6.27
CA GLY A 372 7.24 -27.94 -7.45
C GLY A 372 6.61 -26.65 -7.98
N VAL A 373 7.05 -25.48 -7.50
CA VAL A 373 6.63 -24.16 -7.99
C VAL A 373 7.83 -23.41 -8.55
N GLU A 374 7.72 -22.90 -9.76
CA GLU A 374 8.68 -21.98 -10.34
C GLU A 374 8.38 -20.53 -9.94
N TYR A 375 9.38 -19.83 -9.41
CA TYR A 375 9.24 -18.45 -8.90
C TYR A 375 9.85 -17.45 -9.85
N VAL A 376 9.04 -16.49 -10.30
CA VAL A 376 9.44 -15.44 -11.23
C VAL A 376 9.20 -14.08 -10.57
N GLU A 377 10.27 -13.30 -10.42
CA GLU A 377 10.16 -11.95 -9.89
C GLU A 377 9.52 -11.01 -10.93
N ILE A 378 8.55 -10.21 -10.49
CA ILE A 378 7.80 -9.31 -11.35
C ILE A 378 8.06 -7.87 -10.92
N HIS A 379 8.26 -7.01 -11.90
CA HIS A 379 8.45 -5.57 -11.76
C HIS A 379 7.23 -4.79 -12.26
N LEU A 380 7.05 -3.55 -11.80
CA LEU A 380 5.90 -2.72 -12.23
C LEU A 380 5.99 -2.33 -13.70
N GLU A 381 7.19 -1.97 -14.14
CA GLU A 381 7.52 -1.70 -15.52
C GLU A 381 8.58 -2.71 -15.95
N GLY A 382 8.31 -3.41 -17.04
CA GLY A 382 9.28 -4.31 -17.66
C GLY A 382 10.32 -3.50 -18.45
N ASN A 383 11.53 -4.04 -18.54
CA ASN A 383 12.57 -3.64 -19.47
C ASN A 383 13.20 -4.90 -20.06
N ASP A 384 14.25 -4.78 -20.87
CA ASP A 384 14.88 -5.92 -21.52
C ASP A 384 15.39 -7.02 -20.55
N GLU A 385 15.57 -6.69 -19.27
CA GLU A 385 16.06 -7.61 -18.24
C GLU A 385 15.01 -7.95 -17.17
N GLN A 386 13.88 -7.21 -17.12
CA GLN A 386 12.89 -7.30 -16.05
C GLN A 386 11.48 -7.47 -16.62
N LEU A 387 10.79 -8.53 -16.23
CA LEU A 387 9.43 -8.82 -16.71
C LEU A 387 8.37 -8.05 -15.91
N CYS A 388 7.45 -7.43 -16.61
CA CYS A 388 6.17 -7.05 -16.01
C CYS A 388 5.21 -8.25 -15.96
N MET A 389 4.10 -8.14 -15.24
CA MET A 389 3.14 -9.25 -15.10
C MET A 389 2.60 -9.72 -16.44
N LYS A 390 2.20 -8.81 -17.34
CA LYS A 390 1.67 -9.15 -18.67
C LYS A 390 2.69 -9.90 -19.50
N ASP A 391 3.95 -9.43 -19.54
CA ASP A 391 5.01 -10.07 -20.31
C ASP A 391 5.32 -11.47 -19.78
N ALA A 392 5.37 -11.63 -18.45
CA ALA A 392 5.58 -12.94 -17.82
C ALA A 392 4.44 -13.93 -18.15
N LEU A 393 3.19 -13.51 -18.09
CA LEU A 393 2.04 -14.36 -18.44
C LEU A 393 2.11 -14.84 -19.87
N ILE A 394 2.58 -14.02 -20.81
CA ILE A 394 2.75 -14.35 -22.22
C ILE A 394 3.97 -15.24 -22.40
N GLN A 395 5.14 -14.85 -21.85
CA GLN A 395 6.41 -15.57 -22.04
C GLN A 395 6.37 -17.00 -21.48
N TYR A 396 5.73 -17.19 -20.34
CA TYR A 396 5.57 -18.50 -19.69
C TYR A 396 4.35 -19.27 -20.20
N GLU A 397 3.55 -18.67 -21.08
CA GLU A 397 2.35 -19.27 -21.67
C GLU A 397 1.36 -19.78 -20.62
N ILE A 398 1.07 -18.98 -19.59
CA ILE A 398 0.23 -19.38 -18.45
C ILE A 398 -1.22 -19.58 -18.87
N ASP A 399 -1.78 -20.77 -18.66
CA ASP A 399 -3.18 -21.08 -19.00
C ASP A 399 -4.18 -20.52 -17.99
N MET A 400 -3.86 -20.65 -16.69
CA MET A 400 -4.73 -20.25 -15.60
C MET A 400 -3.97 -19.40 -14.56
N GLY A 401 -4.59 -18.31 -14.11
CA GLY A 401 -4.04 -17.41 -13.08
C GLY A 401 -4.85 -17.47 -11.80
N TYR A 402 -4.22 -17.82 -10.68
CA TYR A 402 -4.86 -17.82 -9.37
C TYR A 402 -4.80 -16.44 -8.71
N LEU A 403 -5.96 -15.89 -8.44
CA LEU A 403 -6.22 -14.61 -7.78
C LEU A 403 -7.23 -14.79 -6.63
N GLY A 404 -6.91 -15.65 -5.68
CA GLY A 404 -7.78 -16.05 -4.57
C GLY A 404 -7.56 -15.22 -3.30
N SER A 405 -7.63 -13.90 -3.39
CA SER A 405 -7.50 -13.03 -2.22
C SER A 405 -8.54 -13.39 -1.14
N ILE A 406 -8.08 -13.49 0.11
CA ILE A 406 -8.93 -13.70 1.29
C ILE A 406 -9.34 -12.38 1.94
N CYS A 407 -9.29 -11.30 1.21
CA CYS A 407 -9.79 -9.99 1.58
C CYS A 407 -10.60 -9.39 0.42
N CYS A 408 -11.44 -8.42 0.74
CA CYS A 408 -12.21 -7.72 -0.27
C CYS A 408 -11.29 -6.82 -1.11
N GLU A 409 -10.89 -7.30 -2.29
CA GLU A 409 -10.13 -6.47 -3.23
C GLU A 409 -11.01 -5.33 -3.75
N THR A 410 -10.46 -4.12 -3.69
CA THR A 410 -11.15 -2.93 -4.20
C THR A 410 -11.04 -2.81 -5.70
N TYR A 411 -9.85 -3.14 -6.23
CA TYR A 411 -9.51 -3.19 -7.64
C TYR A 411 -8.23 -4.01 -7.84
N SER A 412 -8.12 -4.75 -8.93
CA SER A 412 -6.95 -5.56 -9.21
C SER A 412 -6.38 -5.27 -10.59
N PHE A 413 -5.22 -4.59 -10.65
CA PHE A 413 -4.46 -4.45 -11.89
C PHE A 413 -3.99 -5.80 -12.42
N THR A 414 -3.59 -6.71 -11.53
CA THR A 414 -3.16 -8.07 -11.89
C THR A 414 -4.28 -8.86 -12.57
N TYR A 415 -5.55 -8.65 -12.17
CA TYR A 415 -6.69 -9.22 -12.89
C TYR A 415 -6.78 -8.68 -14.32
N ILE A 416 -6.58 -7.37 -14.51
CA ILE A 416 -6.61 -6.76 -15.85
C ILE A 416 -5.47 -7.31 -16.71
N GLU A 417 -4.26 -7.40 -16.16
CA GLU A 417 -3.10 -7.97 -16.85
C GLU A 417 -3.34 -9.43 -17.25
N ALA A 418 -3.95 -10.24 -16.39
CA ALA A 418 -4.36 -11.61 -16.70
C ALA A 418 -5.44 -11.66 -17.79
N PHE A 419 -6.44 -10.77 -17.71
CA PHE A 419 -7.51 -10.68 -18.70
C PHE A 419 -7.00 -10.31 -20.08
N GLU A 420 -6.16 -9.26 -20.19
CA GLU A 420 -5.52 -8.82 -21.43
C GLU A 420 -4.55 -9.88 -22.02
N SER A 421 -4.02 -10.78 -21.19
CA SER A 421 -3.16 -11.89 -21.61
C SER A 421 -3.95 -13.17 -21.93
N ALA A 422 -5.27 -13.11 -22.02
CA ALA A 422 -6.16 -14.26 -22.24
C ALA A 422 -5.91 -15.43 -21.25
N VAL A 423 -5.61 -15.09 -20.00
CA VAL A 423 -5.42 -16.06 -18.91
C VAL A 423 -6.76 -16.33 -18.24
N TYR A 424 -7.11 -17.61 -18.06
CA TYR A 424 -8.32 -18.00 -17.34
C TYR A 424 -8.14 -17.80 -15.83
N VAL A 425 -9.00 -16.99 -15.21
CA VAL A 425 -8.80 -16.59 -13.81
C VAL A 425 -9.48 -17.56 -12.86
N LEU A 426 -8.74 -18.06 -11.89
CA LEU A 426 -9.20 -18.86 -10.77
C LEU A 426 -9.33 -17.95 -9.54
N THR A 427 -10.51 -17.80 -8.99
CA THR A 427 -10.76 -16.93 -7.83
C THR A 427 -11.82 -17.51 -6.90
N THR A 428 -12.08 -16.83 -5.78
CA THR A 428 -13.14 -17.24 -4.85
C THR A 428 -14.19 -16.14 -4.68
N GLU A 429 -15.36 -16.47 -4.16
CA GLU A 429 -16.43 -15.50 -3.87
C GLU A 429 -15.97 -14.38 -2.91
N MET A 430 -14.92 -14.63 -2.13
CA MET A 430 -14.38 -13.74 -1.14
C MET A 430 -13.44 -12.64 -1.70
N SER A 431 -13.02 -12.76 -2.96
CA SER A 431 -12.00 -11.91 -3.56
C SER A 431 -12.48 -10.52 -4.00
N GLY A 432 -13.66 -10.09 -3.56
CA GLY A 432 -14.19 -8.74 -3.81
C GLY A 432 -14.34 -8.40 -5.29
N ASN A 433 -13.74 -7.30 -5.74
CA ASN A 433 -13.83 -6.87 -7.14
C ASN A 433 -13.35 -7.92 -8.16
N ILE A 434 -12.39 -8.78 -7.81
CA ILE A 434 -11.92 -9.83 -8.71
C ILE A 434 -13.07 -10.80 -9.02
N CYS A 435 -13.81 -11.23 -7.99
CA CYS A 435 -14.99 -12.08 -8.15
C CYS A 435 -16.03 -11.42 -9.07
N GLU A 436 -16.37 -10.15 -8.83
CA GLU A 436 -17.32 -9.40 -9.67
C GLU A 436 -16.85 -9.32 -11.13
N ALA A 437 -15.58 -9.03 -11.34
CA ALA A 437 -14.98 -8.88 -12.65
C ALA A 437 -14.98 -10.21 -13.43
N VAL A 438 -14.62 -11.31 -12.78
CA VAL A 438 -14.66 -12.66 -13.40
C VAL A 438 -16.08 -13.06 -13.77
N LYS A 439 -17.06 -12.84 -12.89
CA LYS A 439 -18.49 -13.12 -13.19
C LYS A 439 -19.01 -12.29 -14.37
N LYS A 440 -18.67 -11.00 -14.41
CA LYS A 440 -19.05 -10.07 -15.47
C LYS A 440 -18.45 -10.46 -16.82
N ASN A 441 -17.15 -10.70 -16.85
CA ASN A 441 -16.39 -10.96 -18.08
C ASN A 441 -16.42 -12.43 -18.50
N LYS A 442 -16.89 -13.33 -17.63
CA LYS A 442 -16.99 -14.79 -17.85
C LYS A 442 -15.63 -15.41 -18.25
N ASN A 443 -14.54 -14.87 -17.75
CA ASN A 443 -13.16 -15.24 -18.10
C ASN A 443 -12.48 -16.09 -17.02
N GLY A 444 -13.23 -16.83 -16.22
CA GLY A 444 -12.65 -17.60 -15.13
C GLY A 444 -13.67 -18.44 -14.37
N TYR A 445 -13.18 -19.07 -13.32
CA TYR A 445 -13.97 -19.85 -12.36
C TYR A 445 -13.99 -19.15 -11.02
N VAL A 446 -15.18 -18.96 -10.47
CA VAL A 446 -15.38 -18.41 -9.13
C VAL A 446 -15.80 -19.53 -8.20
N ALA A 447 -14.87 -19.99 -7.37
CA ALA A 447 -15.11 -21.05 -6.39
C ALA A 447 -15.73 -20.49 -5.10
N LYS A 448 -16.51 -21.32 -4.40
CA LYS A 448 -16.99 -20.99 -3.05
C LYS A 448 -15.85 -20.92 -2.05
N ASP A 449 -14.93 -21.86 -2.15
CA ASP A 449 -13.74 -22.00 -1.31
C ASP A 449 -12.63 -22.77 -2.04
N THR A 450 -11.52 -23.01 -1.37
CA THR A 450 -10.38 -23.75 -1.92
C THR A 450 -10.72 -25.20 -2.28
N ASN A 451 -11.60 -25.87 -1.54
CA ASN A 451 -11.97 -27.26 -1.82
C ASN A 451 -12.80 -27.36 -3.10
N ASP A 452 -13.74 -26.44 -3.30
CA ASP A 452 -14.51 -26.31 -4.54
C ASP A 452 -13.59 -26.04 -5.74
N LEU A 453 -12.57 -25.20 -5.56
CA LEU A 453 -11.56 -24.94 -6.60
C LEU A 453 -10.74 -26.19 -6.93
N ILE A 454 -10.31 -26.94 -5.91
CA ILE A 454 -9.58 -28.20 -6.11
C ILE A 454 -10.48 -29.23 -6.82
N CYS A 455 -11.76 -29.32 -6.48
CA CYS A 455 -12.72 -30.18 -7.18
C CYS A 455 -12.88 -29.78 -8.66
N PHE A 456 -12.94 -28.47 -8.94
CA PHE A 456 -12.98 -27.98 -10.32
C PHE A 456 -11.72 -28.39 -11.10
N LEU A 457 -10.53 -28.26 -10.49
CA LEU A 457 -9.24 -28.59 -11.11
C LEU A 457 -8.99 -30.11 -11.22
N LYS A 458 -9.76 -30.96 -10.53
CA LYS A 458 -9.71 -32.44 -10.66
C LYS A 458 -10.56 -32.99 -11.78
N LYS A 459 -11.25 -32.12 -12.56
CA LYS A 459 -11.97 -32.54 -13.75
C LYS A 459 -11.04 -33.18 -14.80
N GLU A 460 -11.63 -33.90 -15.75
CA GLU A 460 -10.86 -34.46 -16.85
C GLU A 460 -10.11 -33.37 -17.63
N ASP A 461 -8.86 -33.64 -17.99
CA ASP A 461 -7.99 -32.70 -18.71
C ASP A 461 -8.62 -32.20 -20.02
N SER A 462 -9.33 -33.09 -20.73
CA SER A 462 -10.09 -32.73 -21.94
C SER A 462 -11.19 -31.71 -21.67
N GLU A 463 -11.93 -31.85 -20.57
CA GLU A 463 -13.01 -30.91 -20.19
C GLU A 463 -12.45 -29.53 -19.87
N LEU A 464 -11.35 -29.47 -19.09
CA LEU A 464 -10.67 -28.21 -18.76
C LEU A 464 -10.12 -27.51 -19.99
N LYS A 465 -9.47 -28.26 -20.90
CA LYS A 465 -8.96 -27.72 -22.17
C LYS A 465 -10.09 -27.18 -23.06
N ASP A 466 -11.22 -27.86 -23.11
CA ASP A 466 -12.40 -27.37 -23.86
C ASP A 466 -12.93 -26.05 -23.27
N ILE A 467 -12.93 -25.89 -21.94
CA ILE A 467 -13.30 -24.64 -21.28
C ILE A 467 -12.36 -23.52 -21.69
N LEU A 468 -11.06 -23.75 -21.63
CA LEU A 468 -10.03 -22.76 -21.99
C LEU A 468 -10.10 -22.38 -23.49
N ILE A 469 -10.26 -23.34 -24.38
CA ILE A 469 -10.41 -23.11 -25.84
C ILE A 469 -11.67 -22.26 -26.13
N LYS A 470 -12.79 -22.56 -25.47
CA LYS A 470 -14.04 -21.80 -25.63
C LYS A 470 -13.89 -20.37 -25.11
N GLN A 471 -13.10 -20.17 -24.07
CA GLN A 471 -12.81 -18.85 -23.51
C GLN A 471 -11.96 -18.01 -24.48
N ASN A 472 -10.88 -18.60 -25.02
CA ASN A 472 -10.00 -17.92 -25.97
C ASN A 472 -10.68 -17.49 -27.28
N ARG A 473 -11.85 -18.04 -27.59
CA ARG A 473 -12.68 -17.65 -28.76
C ARG A 473 -13.67 -16.52 -28.47
N LYS A 474 -13.82 -16.12 -27.20
CA LYS A 474 -14.81 -15.11 -26.77
C LYS A 474 -14.18 -13.78 -26.36
N ILE A 475 -12.86 -13.75 -26.21
CA ILE A 475 -12.05 -12.58 -25.98
C ILE A 475 -11.53 -12.08 -27.31
#